data_b65c0a1d7452aca025afa6d2cff0771e
#
_entry.id   b65c0a1d7452aca025afa6d2cff0771e
#
_cell.length_a   1.000
_cell.length_b   1.000
_cell.length_c   1.000
_cell.angle_alpha   90.00
_cell.angle_beta   90.00
_cell.angle_gamma   90.00
#
_symmetry.space_group_name_H-M   'P 1'
#
loop_
_entity.id
_entity.type
_entity.pdbx_description
1 polymer ?
#
loop_
_entity_poly.entity_id
_entity_poly.type
_entity_poly.pdbx_seq_one_letter_code
_entity_poly.pdbx_strand_id
1 'polypeptide(L)'
;MSSPENIHPTFGQLLGREAKEALLKQRGLVVWLYGLSGSGKSTLANALERRLHGEGVFTQLLDGDNIRTGLNSNLGFSDDDRQENIRRIAEVAKLFADAGVVTIASFICPRNELRAMARGIVGQADFLEVYVECSFETCERRDVKGLYAKAKAGEVKQFTGRDSAFEPPEPREAADLILNTDEQGEGESLEQLYRAVNPRVALPQA
;
A
#
# COMPACT_ATOMS: atom_id res chain seq x y z
N MET A 1 -3.36 23.72 7.75
CA MET A 1 -2.03 24.34 7.66
C MET A 1 -2.11 25.43 6.60
N SER A 2 -1.74 26.68 6.91
CA SER A 2 -1.67 27.76 5.93
C SER A 2 -0.55 27.45 4.93
N SER A 3 -0.83 27.60 3.63
CA SER A 3 0.21 27.50 2.59
C SER A 3 1.30 28.52 2.88
N PRO A 4 2.60 28.20 2.67
CA PRO A 4 3.64 29.20 2.74
C PRO A 4 3.31 30.41 1.85
N GLU A 5 3.62 31.61 2.29
CA GLU A 5 3.19 32.89 1.66
C GLU A 5 3.53 33.04 0.18
N ASN A 6 4.44 32.21 -0.37
CA ASN A 6 4.93 32.28 -1.76
C ASN A 6 4.56 31.05 -2.60
N ILE A 7 3.59 30.22 -2.19
CA ILE A 7 3.13 29.07 -2.98
C ILE A 7 1.72 29.35 -3.55
N HIS A 8 1.62 29.38 -4.88
CA HIS A 8 0.36 29.62 -5.60
C HIS A 8 -0.04 28.34 -6.36
N PRO A 9 -0.91 27.48 -5.80
CA PRO A 9 -1.36 26.26 -6.46
C PRO A 9 -2.10 26.57 -7.76
N THR A 10 -1.79 25.82 -8.82
CA THR A 10 -2.41 25.98 -10.14
C THR A 10 -3.24 24.77 -10.56
N PHE A 11 -3.69 23.96 -9.61
CA PHE A 11 -4.41 22.71 -9.87
C PHE A 11 -5.59 22.85 -10.84
N GLY A 12 -6.35 23.96 -10.75
CA GLY A 12 -7.48 24.22 -11.65
C GLY A 12 -7.11 24.53 -13.12
N GLN A 13 -5.82 24.71 -13.42
CA GLN A 13 -5.31 24.97 -14.77
C GLN A 13 -4.72 23.70 -15.42
N LEU A 14 -4.54 22.63 -14.64
CA LEU A 14 -3.96 21.38 -15.13
C LEU A 14 -5.02 20.54 -15.83
N LEU A 15 -4.56 19.65 -16.72
CA LEU A 15 -5.43 18.64 -17.34
C LEU A 15 -6.06 17.78 -16.24
N GLY A 16 -7.39 17.74 -16.21
CA GLY A 16 -8.15 17.03 -15.19
C GLY A 16 -7.95 15.51 -15.22
N ARG A 17 -8.24 14.87 -14.09
CA ARG A 17 -8.14 13.43 -13.90
C ARG A 17 -8.99 12.66 -14.92
N GLU A 18 -10.22 13.09 -15.15
CA GLU A 18 -11.16 12.43 -16.08
C GLU A 18 -10.59 12.26 -17.48
N ALA A 19 -9.89 13.28 -18.01
CA ALA A 19 -9.26 13.19 -19.32
C ALA A 19 -8.11 12.17 -19.37
N LYS A 20 -7.36 12.03 -18.27
CA LYS A 20 -6.28 11.06 -18.14
C LYS A 20 -6.83 9.63 -18.00
N GLU A 21 -7.86 9.44 -17.19
CA GLU A 21 -8.57 8.18 -17.03
C GLU A 21 -9.20 7.71 -18.35
N ALA A 22 -9.83 8.63 -19.09
CA ALA A 22 -10.38 8.33 -20.41
C ALA A 22 -9.31 7.88 -21.41
N LEU A 23 -8.11 8.53 -21.39
CA LEU A 23 -6.98 8.13 -22.22
C LEU A 23 -6.48 6.72 -21.87
N LEU A 24 -6.35 6.42 -20.57
CA LEU A 24 -5.90 5.13 -20.07
C LEU A 24 -6.99 4.05 -20.11
N LYS A 25 -8.25 4.42 -20.31
CA LYS A 25 -9.44 3.56 -20.26
C LYS A 25 -9.60 2.83 -18.94
N GLN A 26 -9.19 3.48 -17.85
CA GLN A 26 -9.23 2.94 -16.48
C GLN A 26 -9.38 4.07 -15.46
N ARG A 27 -9.81 3.74 -14.26
CA ARG A 27 -9.83 4.66 -13.11
C ARG A 27 -8.57 4.49 -12.28
N GLY A 28 -8.05 5.61 -11.78
CA GLY A 28 -6.99 5.62 -10.78
C GLY A 28 -7.50 5.07 -9.45
N LEU A 29 -6.69 4.22 -8.82
CA LEU A 29 -7.00 3.59 -7.52
C LEU A 29 -5.70 3.36 -6.77
N VAL A 30 -5.73 3.49 -5.44
CA VAL A 30 -4.64 3.06 -4.56
C VAL A 30 -5.07 1.80 -3.83
N VAL A 31 -4.39 0.69 -4.10
CA VAL A 31 -4.54 -0.58 -3.39
C VAL A 31 -3.45 -0.65 -2.33
N TRP A 32 -3.82 -0.46 -1.06
CA TRP A 32 -2.89 -0.33 0.05
C TRP A 32 -2.80 -1.63 0.85
N LEU A 33 -1.80 -2.48 0.52
CA LEU A 33 -1.56 -3.74 1.24
C LEU A 33 -0.67 -3.49 2.45
N TYR A 34 -1.11 -3.93 3.63
CA TYR A 34 -0.33 -3.85 4.86
C TYR A 34 -0.40 -5.14 5.68
N GLY A 35 0.54 -5.30 6.61
CA GLY A 35 0.68 -6.52 7.43
C GLY A 35 2.13 -6.75 7.84
N LEU A 36 2.40 -7.79 8.61
CA LEU A 36 3.74 -8.15 9.10
C LEU A 36 4.72 -8.46 7.97
N SER A 37 6.02 -8.33 8.22
CA SER A 37 7.04 -8.87 7.32
C SER A 37 6.81 -10.37 7.12
N GLY A 38 6.91 -10.87 5.89
CA GLY A 38 6.62 -12.30 5.61
C GLY A 38 5.14 -12.68 5.48
N SER A 39 4.18 -11.73 5.65
CA SER A 39 2.75 -12.03 5.49
C SER A 39 2.29 -12.28 4.05
N GLY A 40 3.14 -12.09 3.04
CA GLY A 40 2.79 -12.32 1.63
C GLY A 40 2.42 -11.07 0.83
N LYS A 41 2.48 -9.86 1.42
CA LYS A 41 2.11 -8.60 0.73
C LYS A 41 2.78 -8.40 -0.63
N SER A 42 4.11 -8.47 -0.68
CA SER A 42 4.86 -8.24 -1.94
C SER A 42 4.57 -9.32 -2.99
N THR A 43 4.32 -10.55 -2.57
CA THR A 43 3.90 -11.65 -3.44
C THR A 43 2.55 -11.35 -4.09
N LEU A 44 1.55 -11.00 -3.27
CA LEU A 44 0.20 -10.65 -3.73
C LEU A 44 0.20 -9.37 -4.57
N ALA A 45 0.98 -8.35 -4.18
CA ALA A 45 1.12 -7.12 -4.93
C ALA A 45 1.68 -7.37 -6.35
N ASN A 46 2.73 -8.16 -6.46
CA ASN A 46 3.35 -8.53 -7.74
C ASN A 46 2.41 -9.40 -8.60
N ALA A 47 1.71 -10.35 -7.98
CA ALA A 47 0.75 -11.20 -8.69
C ALA A 47 -0.44 -10.40 -9.22
N LEU A 48 -0.98 -9.45 -8.41
CA LEU A 48 -2.04 -8.54 -8.84
C LEU A 48 -1.58 -7.64 -9.99
N GLU A 49 -0.38 -7.03 -9.87
CA GLU A 49 0.19 -6.19 -10.91
C GLU A 49 0.28 -6.93 -12.25
N ARG A 50 0.83 -8.14 -12.25
CA ARG A 50 0.94 -8.98 -13.46
C ARG A 50 -0.41 -9.32 -14.08
N ARG A 51 -1.40 -9.63 -13.24
CA ARG A 51 -2.75 -9.95 -13.71
C ARG A 51 -3.40 -8.73 -14.37
N LEU A 52 -3.41 -7.59 -13.70
CA LEU A 52 -3.96 -6.34 -14.21
C LEU A 52 -3.25 -5.89 -15.50
N HIS A 53 -1.91 -5.98 -15.55
CA HIS A 53 -1.14 -5.69 -16.75
C HIS A 53 -1.53 -6.60 -17.92
N GLY A 54 -1.73 -7.90 -17.67
CA GLY A 54 -2.21 -8.84 -18.68
C GLY A 54 -3.59 -8.52 -19.26
N GLU A 55 -4.39 -7.75 -18.51
CA GLU A 55 -5.71 -7.25 -18.91
C GLU A 55 -5.65 -5.82 -19.50
N GLY A 56 -4.45 -5.25 -19.67
CA GLY A 56 -4.24 -3.93 -20.26
C GLY A 56 -4.38 -2.77 -19.28
N VAL A 57 -4.44 -3.04 -17.97
CA VAL A 57 -4.50 -2.01 -16.93
C VAL A 57 -3.08 -1.52 -16.61
N PHE A 58 -2.87 -0.21 -16.68
CA PHE A 58 -1.60 0.43 -16.33
C PHE A 58 -1.48 0.57 -14.81
N THR A 59 -0.45 -0.05 -14.25
CA THR A 59 -0.21 -0.14 -12.81
C THR A 59 1.15 0.43 -12.42
N GLN A 60 1.28 0.84 -11.14
CA GLN A 60 2.56 1.18 -10.52
C GLN A 60 2.65 0.51 -9.15
N LEU A 61 3.63 -0.37 -9.00
CA LEU A 61 3.93 -1.00 -7.70
C LEU A 61 4.90 -0.14 -6.89
N LEU A 62 4.50 0.20 -5.67
CA LEU A 62 5.33 0.84 -4.65
C LEU A 62 5.61 -0.18 -3.54
N ASP A 63 6.78 -0.80 -3.57
CA ASP A 63 7.21 -1.75 -2.53
C ASP A 63 8.12 -1.08 -1.50
N GLY A 64 7.97 -1.47 -0.23
CA GLY A 64 8.63 -0.83 0.91
C GLY A 64 10.15 -0.83 0.84
N ASP A 65 10.75 -1.93 0.39
CA ASP A 65 12.20 -2.02 0.30
C ASP A 65 12.72 -1.16 -0.87
N ASN A 66 12.03 -1.21 -2.02
CA ASN A 66 12.42 -0.43 -3.20
C ASN A 66 12.33 1.08 -2.94
N ILE A 67 11.27 1.55 -2.31
CA ILE A 67 11.09 2.99 -1.99
C ILE A 67 12.20 3.51 -1.06
N ARG A 68 12.71 2.66 -0.16
CA ARG A 68 13.80 3.01 0.76
C ARG A 68 15.17 3.07 0.09
N THR A 69 15.33 2.58 -1.13
CA THR A 69 16.58 2.75 -1.89
C THR A 69 16.66 4.09 -2.63
N GLY A 70 15.54 4.81 -2.76
CA GLY A 70 15.43 6.08 -3.50
C GLY A 70 14.70 7.14 -2.69
N LEU A 71 13.38 7.28 -2.93
CA LEU A 71 12.53 8.34 -2.37
C LEU A 71 12.69 8.54 -0.85
N ASN A 72 12.83 7.46 -0.10
CA ASN A 72 12.90 7.45 1.36
C ASN A 72 14.25 6.94 1.90
N SER A 73 15.33 7.06 1.11
CA SER A 73 16.67 6.61 1.49
C SER A 73 17.26 7.34 2.70
N ASN A 74 16.75 8.52 3.00
CA ASN A 74 17.17 9.33 4.16
C ASN A 74 16.38 9.02 5.44
N LEU A 75 15.40 8.09 5.41
CA LEU A 75 14.57 7.76 6.57
C LEU A 75 15.04 6.46 7.23
N GLY A 76 15.06 6.47 8.56
CA GLY A 76 15.31 5.31 9.41
C GLY A 76 14.02 4.54 9.75
N PHE A 77 13.98 4.00 10.99
CA PHE A 77 12.86 3.19 11.49
C PHE A 77 12.28 3.71 12.82
N SER A 78 12.62 4.96 13.22
CA SER A 78 11.93 5.64 14.32
C SER A 78 10.46 5.84 13.97
N ASP A 79 9.65 6.16 14.96
CA ASP A 79 8.22 6.41 14.75
C ASP A 79 8.00 7.58 13.80
N ASP A 80 8.77 8.67 13.96
CA ASP A 80 8.72 9.84 13.07
C ASP A 80 9.14 9.48 11.64
N ASP A 81 10.20 8.70 11.47
CA ASP A 81 10.63 8.23 10.14
C ASP A 81 9.58 7.33 9.49
N ARG A 82 8.92 6.46 10.28
CA ARG A 82 7.82 5.62 9.78
C ARG A 82 6.63 6.45 9.34
N GLN A 83 6.27 7.47 10.11
CA GLN A 83 5.19 8.38 9.77
C GLN A 83 5.52 9.15 8.49
N GLU A 84 6.70 9.73 8.38
CA GLU A 84 7.14 10.48 7.20
C GLU A 84 7.25 9.56 5.97
N ASN A 85 7.73 8.31 6.16
CA ASN A 85 7.76 7.31 5.10
C ASN A 85 6.35 7.05 4.53
N ILE A 86 5.36 6.80 5.38
CA ILE A 86 3.97 6.56 4.95
C ILE A 86 3.36 7.82 4.32
N ARG A 87 3.61 9.00 4.88
CA ARG A 87 3.14 10.26 4.32
C ARG A 87 3.63 10.47 2.89
N ARG A 88 4.96 10.33 2.64
CA ARG A 88 5.53 10.48 1.29
C ARG A 88 4.96 9.48 0.30
N ILE A 89 4.79 8.23 0.72
CA ILE A 89 4.22 7.18 -0.12
C ILE A 89 2.77 7.51 -0.49
N ALA A 90 1.96 7.96 0.48
CA ALA A 90 0.57 8.33 0.24
C ALA A 90 0.45 9.52 -0.73
N GLU A 91 1.32 10.53 -0.61
CA GLU A 91 1.36 11.67 -1.56
C GLU A 91 1.72 11.21 -2.98
N VAL A 92 2.74 10.35 -3.12
CA VAL A 92 3.11 9.80 -4.43
C VAL A 92 2.00 8.92 -5.00
N ALA A 93 1.40 8.07 -4.19
CA ALA A 93 0.28 7.21 -4.61
C ALA A 93 -0.92 8.05 -5.08
N LYS A 94 -1.22 9.15 -4.38
CA LYS A 94 -2.25 10.11 -4.79
C LYS A 94 -1.95 10.71 -6.17
N LEU A 95 -0.72 11.17 -6.40
CA LEU A 95 -0.33 11.74 -7.69
C LEU A 95 -0.50 10.75 -8.84
N PHE A 96 -0.19 9.47 -8.63
CA PHE A 96 -0.44 8.41 -9.61
C PHE A 96 -1.94 8.15 -9.81
N ALA A 97 -2.73 8.08 -8.74
CA ALA A 97 -4.18 7.91 -8.84
C ALA A 97 -4.84 9.09 -9.57
N ASP A 98 -4.41 10.33 -9.31
CA ASP A 98 -4.86 11.54 -10.01
C ASP A 98 -4.43 11.56 -11.49
N ALA A 99 -3.42 10.75 -11.85
CA ALA A 99 -3.02 10.51 -13.25
C ALA A 99 -3.78 9.34 -13.90
N GLY A 100 -4.71 8.69 -13.21
CA GLY A 100 -5.47 7.54 -13.71
C GLY A 100 -4.74 6.20 -13.56
N VAL A 101 -3.65 6.14 -12.79
CA VAL A 101 -2.84 4.94 -12.60
C VAL A 101 -3.36 4.13 -11.41
N VAL A 102 -3.42 2.81 -11.54
CA VAL A 102 -3.67 1.91 -10.42
C VAL A 102 -2.36 1.72 -9.65
N THR A 103 -2.29 2.27 -8.45
CA THR A 103 -1.11 2.19 -7.59
C THR A 103 -1.26 1.09 -6.58
N ILE A 104 -0.35 0.13 -6.57
CA ILE A 104 -0.31 -0.97 -5.62
C ILE A 104 0.78 -0.66 -4.59
N ALA A 105 0.40 -0.34 -3.36
CA ALA A 105 1.31 0.01 -2.27
C ALA A 105 1.47 -1.20 -1.33
N SER A 106 2.70 -1.65 -1.07
CA SER A 106 3.03 -2.82 -0.26
C SER A 106 3.98 -2.46 0.88
N PHE A 107 3.45 -2.22 2.08
CA PHE A 107 4.20 -1.74 3.25
C PHE A 107 3.75 -2.43 4.54
N ILE A 108 4.57 -2.43 5.58
CA ILE A 108 4.15 -2.96 6.90
C ILE A 108 3.02 -2.09 7.47
N CYS A 109 3.14 -0.76 7.44
CA CYS A 109 2.17 0.23 7.92
C CYS A 109 1.54 -0.16 9.27
N PRO A 110 2.33 -0.17 10.38
CA PRO A 110 2.01 -0.94 11.57
C PRO A 110 0.90 -0.35 12.45
N ARG A 111 0.56 0.94 12.30
CA ARG A 111 -0.39 1.65 13.19
C ARG A 111 -1.64 2.09 12.43
N ASN A 112 -2.79 2.06 13.13
CA ASN A 112 -4.07 2.52 12.60
C ASN A 112 -4.02 3.99 12.18
N GLU A 113 -3.37 4.84 12.96
CA GLU A 113 -3.21 6.28 12.66
C GLU A 113 -2.47 6.53 11.33
N LEU A 114 -1.46 5.71 11.01
CA LEU A 114 -0.72 5.83 9.75
C LEU A 114 -1.58 5.44 8.54
N ARG A 115 -2.43 4.43 8.70
CA ARG A 115 -3.38 4.01 7.66
C ARG A 115 -4.46 5.07 7.45
N ALA A 116 -5.00 5.60 8.55
CA ALA A 116 -5.96 6.70 8.50
C ALA A 116 -5.37 7.95 7.83
N MET A 117 -4.11 8.30 8.13
CA MET A 117 -3.38 9.39 7.48
C MET A 117 -3.25 9.14 5.98
N ALA A 118 -2.80 7.95 5.56
CA ALA A 118 -2.66 7.60 4.15
C ALA A 118 -3.99 7.69 3.40
N ARG A 119 -5.06 7.13 3.98
CA ARG A 119 -6.44 7.22 3.46
C ARG A 119 -6.91 8.67 3.36
N GLY A 120 -6.60 9.51 4.36
CA GLY A 120 -6.94 10.94 4.34
C GLY A 120 -6.22 11.73 3.25
N ILE A 121 -4.96 11.39 2.95
CA ILE A 121 -4.17 12.01 1.88
C ILE A 121 -4.71 11.61 0.49
N VAL A 122 -4.92 10.32 0.27
CA VAL A 122 -5.37 9.79 -1.04
C VAL A 122 -6.84 10.14 -1.30
N GLY A 123 -7.68 10.06 -0.28
CA GLY A 123 -9.13 10.20 -0.36
C GLY A 123 -9.86 8.86 -0.30
N GLN A 124 -11.00 8.86 0.40
CA GLN A 124 -11.77 7.64 0.69
C GLN A 124 -12.20 6.86 -0.55
N ALA A 125 -12.58 7.57 -1.62
CA ALA A 125 -13.10 6.94 -2.84
C ALA A 125 -12.03 6.18 -3.64
N ASP A 126 -10.78 6.62 -3.53
CA ASP A 126 -9.65 6.12 -4.31
C ASP A 126 -8.71 5.21 -3.50
N PHE A 127 -9.07 4.88 -2.26
CA PHE A 127 -8.26 4.09 -1.36
C PHE A 127 -8.93 2.75 -1.03
N LEU A 128 -8.29 1.65 -1.38
CA LEU A 128 -8.69 0.29 -1.01
C LEU A 128 -7.69 -0.25 0.01
N GLU A 129 -8.11 -0.33 1.27
CA GLU A 129 -7.28 -0.82 2.37
C GLU A 129 -7.36 -2.35 2.48
N VAL A 130 -6.21 -3.02 2.31
CA VAL A 130 -6.11 -4.48 2.29
C VAL A 130 -5.20 -4.95 3.41
N TYR A 131 -5.77 -5.58 4.42
CA TYR A 131 -5.01 -6.24 5.47
C TYR A 131 -4.60 -7.63 5.04
N VAL A 132 -3.29 -7.86 4.90
CA VAL A 132 -2.72 -9.18 4.64
C VAL A 132 -2.38 -9.80 5.99
N GLU A 133 -3.39 -10.48 6.54
CA GLU A 133 -3.34 -11.12 7.86
C GLU A 133 -2.47 -12.37 7.80
N CYS A 134 -1.59 -12.48 8.78
CA CYS A 134 -0.76 -13.65 8.97
C CYS A 134 -0.26 -13.66 10.42
N SER A 135 -0.26 -14.82 11.07
CA SER A 135 0.27 -14.94 12.42
C SER A 135 1.78 -14.66 12.45
N PHE A 136 2.24 -14.17 13.60
CA PHE A 136 3.66 -13.91 13.79
C PHE A 136 4.49 -15.18 13.61
N GLU A 137 4.00 -16.30 14.14
CA GLU A 137 4.63 -17.62 14.07
C GLU A 137 4.79 -18.10 12.61
N THR A 138 3.78 -17.90 11.78
CA THR A 138 3.86 -18.25 10.36
C THR A 138 4.81 -17.32 9.60
N CYS A 139 4.75 -16.01 9.87
CA CYS A 139 5.68 -15.04 9.28
C CYS A 139 7.15 -15.37 9.67
N GLU A 140 7.40 -15.71 10.94
CA GLU A 140 8.71 -16.12 11.44
C GLU A 140 9.19 -17.42 10.79
N ARG A 141 8.31 -18.43 10.66
CA ARG A 141 8.64 -19.70 9.99
C ARG A 141 8.98 -19.49 8.50
N ARG A 142 8.29 -18.56 7.84
CA ARG A 142 8.56 -18.22 6.43
C ARG A 142 9.89 -17.50 6.27
N ASP A 143 10.18 -16.56 7.14
CA ASP A 143 11.37 -15.68 7.21
C ASP A 143 12.09 -15.43 5.86
N VAL A 144 11.34 -15.11 4.82
CA VAL A 144 11.80 -15.01 3.42
C VAL A 144 13.01 -14.09 3.24
N LYS A 145 13.17 -13.11 4.15
CA LYS A 145 14.25 -12.10 4.10
C LYS A 145 15.33 -12.34 5.16
N GLY A 146 15.23 -13.38 5.99
CA GLY A 146 16.12 -13.63 7.11
C GLY A 146 16.03 -12.59 8.24
N LEU A 147 14.99 -11.73 8.23
CA LEU A 147 14.86 -10.64 9.18
C LEU A 147 14.47 -11.09 10.57
N TYR A 148 13.70 -12.18 10.70
CA TYR A 148 13.32 -12.74 11.99
C TYR A 148 14.53 -13.39 12.69
N ALA A 149 15.36 -14.11 11.93
CA ALA A 149 16.61 -14.67 12.44
C ALA A 149 17.55 -13.55 12.91
N LYS A 150 17.72 -12.48 12.13
CA LYS A 150 18.53 -11.31 12.50
C LYS A 150 17.99 -10.57 13.73
N ALA A 151 16.66 -10.43 13.82
CA ALA A 151 16.02 -9.81 15.00
C ALA A 151 16.23 -10.67 16.25
N LYS A 152 16.17 -12.01 16.14
CA LYS A 152 16.51 -12.92 17.25
C LYS A 152 17.98 -12.79 17.70
N ALA A 153 18.89 -12.60 16.74
CA ALA A 153 20.31 -12.37 17.02
C ALA A 153 20.62 -10.97 17.57
N GLY A 154 19.62 -10.06 17.64
CA GLY A 154 19.81 -8.68 18.10
C GLY A 154 20.46 -7.75 17.05
N GLU A 155 20.59 -8.21 15.82
CA GLU A 155 21.20 -7.45 14.72
C GLU A 155 20.23 -6.41 14.11
N VAL A 156 18.92 -6.62 14.23
CA VAL A 156 17.87 -5.70 13.79
C VAL A 156 17.14 -5.17 15.01
N LYS A 157 17.11 -3.85 15.16
CA LYS A 157 16.36 -3.14 16.21
C LYS A 157 15.03 -2.62 15.67
N GLN A 158 14.05 -2.40 16.56
CA GLN A 158 12.71 -1.89 16.22
C GLN A 158 11.96 -2.76 15.19
N PHE A 159 12.16 -4.09 15.28
CA PHE A 159 11.48 -5.04 14.41
C PHE A 159 9.97 -5.11 14.74
N THR A 160 9.12 -4.82 13.76
CA THR A 160 7.67 -4.79 13.94
C THR A 160 7.11 -6.18 14.24
N GLY A 161 6.28 -6.28 15.25
CA GLY A 161 5.72 -7.53 15.76
C GLY A 161 6.54 -8.15 16.91
N ARG A 162 7.76 -7.67 17.18
CA ARG A 162 8.62 -8.10 18.28
C ARG A 162 9.01 -6.94 19.20
N ASP A 163 9.73 -5.95 18.66
CA ASP A 163 10.27 -4.82 19.42
C ASP A 163 9.37 -3.58 19.31
N SER A 164 8.53 -3.52 18.29
CA SER A 164 7.51 -2.49 18.09
C SER A 164 6.17 -3.14 17.75
N ALA A 165 5.08 -2.52 18.23
CA ALA A 165 3.73 -3.03 18.04
C ALA A 165 3.30 -3.03 16.56
N PHE A 166 2.52 -4.03 16.18
CA PHE A 166 1.68 -4.02 14.98
C PHE A 166 0.22 -4.00 15.43
N GLU A 167 -0.53 -3.04 14.94
CA GLU A 167 -1.95 -2.87 15.22
C GLU A 167 -2.76 -3.46 14.06
N PRO A 168 -3.51 -4.56 14.27
CA PRO A 168 -4.52 -5.00 13.31
C PRO A 168 -5.56 -3.90 13.05
N PRO A 169 -6.38 -4.00 11.99
CA PRO A 169 -7.49 -3.06 11.80
C PRO A 169 -8.47 -3.19 12.99
N GLU A 170 -8.83 -2.04 13.57
CA GLU A 170 -9.78 -1.97 14.68
C GLU A 170 -10.75 -0.78 14.47
N PRO A 171 -12.05 -1.02 14.34
CA PRO A 171 -12.64 -2.37 14.26
C PRO A 171 -12.13 -3.14 13.02
N ARG A 172 -12.33 -4.46 12.99
CA ARG A 172 -11.83 -5.33 11.90
C ARG A 172 -12.33 -4.85 10.52
N GLU A 173 -13.54 -4.32 10.47
CA GLU A 173 -14.19 -3.78 9.28
C GLU A 173 -13.60 -2.43 8.83
N ALA A 174 -12.64 -1.86 9.56
CA ALA A 174 -11.90 -0.67 9.10
C ALA A 174 -11.07 -0.96 7.85
N ALA A 175 -10.61 -2.21 7.66
CA ALA A 175 -10.04 -2.65 6.39
C ALA A 175 -11.15 -2.99 5.39
N ASP A 176 -10.99 -2.55 4.13
CA ASP A 176 -11.94 -2.85 3.04
C ASP A 176 -11.88 -4.33 2.63
N LEU A 177 -10.74 -4.98 2.81
CA LEU A 177 -10.50 -6.40 2.54
C LEU A 177 -9.49 -6.98 3.53
N ILE A 178 -9.75 -8.20 3.99
CA ILE A 178 -8.82 -8.99 4.81
C ILE A 178 -8.50 -10.27 4.08
N LEU A 179 -7.22 -10.55 3.88
CA LEU A 179 -6.69 -11.75 3.25
C LEU A 179 -5.91 -12.55 4.30
N ASN A 180 -6.47 -13.67 4.76
CA ASN A 180 -5.82 -14.53 5.76
C ASN A 180 -4.89 -15.52 5.07
N THR A 181 -3.61 -15.20 5.03
CA THR A 181 -2.58 -16.04 4.37
C THR A 181 -2.04 -17.18 5.26
N ASP A 182 -2.52 -17.32 6.48
CA ASP A 182 -2.30 -18.55 7.27
C ASP A 182 -3.17 -19.70 6.74
N GLU A 183 -4.38 -19.39 6.29
CA GLU A 183 -5.40 -20.35 5.90
C GLU A 183 -5.56 -20.47 4.40
N GLN A 184 -5.26 -19.40 3.66
CA GLN A 184 -5.47 -19.31 2.22
C GLN A 184 -4.17 -19.41 1.43
N GLY A 185 -4.21 -20.10 0.31
CA GLY A 185 -3.13 -20.12 -0.66
C GLY A 185 -3.02 -18.80 -1.46
N GLU A 186 -1.86 -18.61 -2.12
CA GLU A 186 -1.59 -17.42 -2.93
C GLU A 186 -2.66 -17.18 -4.01
N GLY A 187 -3.08 -18.25 -4.73
CA GLY A 187 -4.07 -18.14 -5.80
C GLY A 187 -5.45 -17.72 -5.31
N GLU A 188 -5.88 -18.23 -4.15
CA GLU A 188 -7.16 -17.84 -3.53
C GLU A 188 -7.14 -16.40 -3.05
N SER A 189 -6.07 -16.01 -2.35
CA SER A 189 -5.87 -14.64 -1.88
C SER A 189 -5.79 -13.64 -3.04
N LEU A 190 -5.10 -14.01 -4.14
CA LEU A 190 -5.05 -13.20 -5.36
C LEU A 190 -6.43 -13.03 -5.99
N GLU A 191 -7.23 -14.10 -6.06
CA GLU A 191 -8.56 -14.04 -6.65
C GLU A 191 -9.49 -13.12 -5.85
N GLN A 192 -9.44 -13.18 -4.52
CA GLN A 192 -10.21 -12.29 -3.65
C GLN A 192 -9.76 -10.83 -3.84
N LEU A 193 -8.44 -10.58 -3.86
CA LEU A 193 -7.87 -9.25 -4.09
C LEU A 193 -8.29 -8.68 -5.45
N TYR A 194 -8.19 -9.48 -6.49
CA TYR A 194 -8.58 -9.08 -7.85
C TYR A 194 -10.06 -8.71 -7.93
N ARG A 195 -10.95 -9.53 -7.34
CA ARG A 195 -12.40 -9.25 -7.29
C ARG A 195 -12.74 -7.94 -6.58
N ALA A 196 -11.95 -7.55 -5.59
CA ALA A 196 -12.13 -6.28 -4.89
C ALA A 196 -11.63 -5.08 -5.72
N VAL A 197 -10.58 -5.26 -6.53
CA VAL A 197 -9.92 -4.21 -7.32
C VAL A 197 -10.60 -3.98 -8.66
N ASN A 198 -10.86 -5.04 -9.43
CA ASN A 198 -11.29 -4.95 -10.82
C ASN A 198 -12.53 -4.08 -11.06
N PRO A 199 -13.62 -4.17 -10.27
CA PRO A 199 -14.80 -3.32 -10.46
C PRO A 199 -14.53 -1.82 -10.19
N ARG A 200 -13.51 -1.51 -9.39
CA ARG A 200 -13.14 -0.13 -9.02
C ARG A 200 -12.27 0.54 -10.08
N VAL A 201 -11.59 -0.26 -10.89
CA VAL A 201 -10.67 0.21 -11.96
C VAL A 201 -11.40 0.41 -13.28
N ALA A 202 -12.47 -0.36 -13.55
CA ALA A 202 -13.25 -0.23 -14.76
C ALA A 202 -13.91 1.16 -14.85
N LEU A 203 -13.81 1.80 -16.02
CA LEU A 203 -14.62 3.00 -16.31
C LEU A 203 -16.10 2.61 -16.38
N PRO A 204 -17.01 3.47 -15.91
CA PRO A 204 -18.44 3.28 -16.16
C PRO A 204 -18.67 3.13 -17.66
N GLN A 205 -19.44 2.13 -18.05
CA GLN A 205 -19.89 2.04 -19.44
C GLN A 205 -20.83 3.23 -19.70
N ALA A 206 -20.52 4.00 -20.75
CA ALA A 206 -21.33 5.15 -21.17
C ALA A 206 -22.70 4.73 -21.66
#